data_7f842a42aac0afacd32343fb96ddb281
#
_entry.id   7f842a42aac0afacd32343fb96ddb281
#
_cell.length_a   1.000
_cell.length_b   1.000
_cell.length_c   1.000
_cell.angle_alpha   90.00
_cell.angle_beta   90.00
_cell.angle_gamma   90.00
#
_symmetry.space_group_name_H-M   'P 1'
#
loop_
_entity.id
_entity.type
_entity.pdbx_description
1 polymer ?
#
loop_
_entity_poly.entity_id
_entity_poly.type
_entity_poly.pdbx_seq_one_letter_code
_entity_poly.pdbx_strand_id
1 'polypeptide(L)'
;VIHPSSRWRGDFDKVVASMPEYSFVAPDGVTIIPDTYDLGRSCALTVTVPGQSEPVYIVNEMNKTTVQLSVGGDGRLTEQGIICPYGQYSNVTDADGNVYVADGEIFVYDKYGKEQRRIQIEERPISLAIGGRQKDMLFVTTSSSFYGIKIR
;
A
#
# COMPACT_ATOMS: atom_id res chain seq x y z
N VAL A 1 1.45 6.81 -12.81
CA VAL A 1 1.61 5.53 -12.09
C VAL A 1 2.79 5.66 -11.15
N ILE A 2 2.59 5.33 -9.88
CA ILE A 2 3.65 5.32 -8.87
C ILE A 2 4.17 3.89 -8.79
N HIS A 3 5.46 3.71 -8.96
CA HIS A 3 6.10 2.41 -8.93
C HIS A 3 7.05 2.32 -7.74
N PRO A 4 6.82 1.43 -6.77
CA PRO A 4 7.81 1.19 -5.73
C PRO A 4 9.03 0.51 -6.33
N SER A 5 10.20 1.02 -6.06
CA SER A 5 11.42 0.34 -6.44
C SER A 5 11.61 -0.87 -5.53
N SER A 6 11.44 -2.06 -6.09
CA SER A 6 11.67 -3.29 -5.35
C SER A 6 13.16 -3.42 -5.01
N ARG A 7 13.47 -3.62 -3.76
CA ARG A 7 14.83 -3.96 -3.36
C ARG A 7 15.15 -5.41 -3.71
N TRP A 8 16.01 -5.58 -4.68
CA TRP A 8 16.67 -6.87 -4.88
C TRP A 8 17.83 -6.98 -3.89
N ARG A 9 17.84 -8.03 -3.10
CA ARG A 9 18.98 -8.38 -2.25
C ARG A 9 19.98 -9.14 -3.11
N GLY A 10 21.19 -8.60 -3.25
CA GLY A 10 22.29 -9.20 -3.97
C GLY A 10 23.41 -8.19 -4.18
N ASP A 11 24.33 -8.48 -5.06
CA ASP A 11 25.49 -7.63 -5.38
C ASP A 11 25.12 -6.24 -5.93
N PHE A 12 23.84 -5.95 -6.04
CA PHE A 12 23.28 -4.67 -6.43
C PHE A 12 23.12 -3.66 -5.28
N ASP A 13 23.39 -4.03 -4.05
CA ASP A 13 23.19 -3.15 -2.88
C ASP A 13 23.90 -1.80 -3.00
N LYS A 14 25.02 -1.74 -3.71
CA LYS A 14 25.76 -0.50 -3.94
C LYS A 14 25.09 0.41 -4.98
N VAL A 15 24.37 -0.15 -5.93
CA VAL A 15 23.65 0.60 -6.97
C VAL A 15 22.29 1.03 -6.45
N VAL A 16 21.63 0.17 -5.70
CA VAL A 16 20.29 0.41 -5.14
C VAL A 16 20.31 1.48 -4.04
N ALA A 17 21.41 1.63 -3.31
CA ALA A 17 21.55 2.66 -2.27
C ALA A 17 21.45 4.09 -2.79
N SER A 18 21.59 4.31 -4.10
CA SER A 18 21.47 5.62 -4.75
C SER A 18 20.16 5.80 -5.53
N MET A 19 19.31 4.78 -5.59
CA MET A 19 18.04 4.87 -6.32
C MET A 19 16.93 5.39 -5.39
N PRO A 20 16.08 6.30 -5.88
CA PRO A 20 14.90 6.73 -5.14
C PRO A 20 13.97 5.54 -4.93
N GLU A 21 13.34 5.47 -3.78
CA GLU A 21 12.44 4.35 -3.44
C GLU A 21 11.18 4.32 -4.29
N TYR A 22 10.78 5.47 -4.81
CA TYR A 22 9.61 5.64 -5.66
C TYR A 22 9.92 6.46 -6.89
N SER A 23 9.20 6.17 -7.93
CA SER A 23 9.24 6.94 -9.16
C SER A 23 7.84 7.17 -9.67
N PHE A 24 7.55 8.37 -10.10
CA PHE A 24 6.35 8.69 -10.85
C PHE A 24 6.59 8.37 -12.32
N VAL A 25 5.74 7.54 -12.90
CA VAL A 25 5.75 7.28 -14.34
C VAL A 25 4.66 8.13 -14.97
N ALA A 26 5.06 9.07 -15.83
CA ALA A 26 4.12 9.93 -16.51
C ALA A 26 3.17 9.15 -17.45
N PRO A 27 2.02 9.73 -17.85
CA PRO A 27 1.05 9.04 -18.72
C PRO A 27 1.61 8.57 -20.05
N ASP A 28 2.74 9.13 -20.54
CA ASP A 28 3.46 8.67 -21.74
C ASP A 28 4.12 7.30 -21.55
N GLY A 29 4.20 6.80 -20.32
CA GLY A 29 4.81 5.52 -19.96
C GLY A 29 6.34 5.47 -20.08
N VAL A 30 6.97 6.57 -20.44
CA VAL A 30 8.42 6.67 -20.72
C VAL A 30 9.11 7.60 -19.72
N THR A 31 8.48 8.72 -19.42
CA THR A 31 9.05 9.70 -18.48
C THR A 31 8.96 9.18 -17.05
N ILE A 32 10.11 9.01 -16.42
CA ILE A 32 10.22 8.57 -15.02
C ILE A 32 10.75 9.75 -14.21
N ILE A 33 9.98 10.19 -13.23
CA ILE A 33 10.38 11.24 -12.30
C ILE A 33 10.73 10.55 -10.96
N PRO A 34 12.00 10.57 -10.56
CA PRO A 34 12.40 10.04 -9.27
C PRO A 34 11.75 10.84 -8.14
N ASP A 35 11.19 10.14 -7.16
CA ASP A 35 10.75 10.76 -5.93
C ASP A 35 11.88 10.74 -4.90
N THR A 36 12.06 11.86 -4.22
CA THR A 36 13.10 12.02 -3.18
C THR A 36 12.58 11.71 -1.78
N TYR A 37 11.32 11.26 -1.67
CA TYR A 37 10.73 10.92 -0.39
C TYR A 37 11.31 9.60 0.14
N ASP A 38 12.01 9.67 1.26
CA ASP A 38 12.61 8.51 1.92
C ASP A 38 11.61 7.88 2.89
N LEU A 39 10.99 6.80 2.47
CA LEU A 39 10.07 5.99 3.28
C LEU A 39 10.79 4.80 3.95
N GLY A 40 12.09 4.66 3.79
CA GLY A 40 12.80 3.47 4.20
C GLY A 40 12.39 2.25 3.36
N ARG A 41 12.22 1.07 3.95
CA ARG A 41 11.75 -0.11 3.23
C ARG A 41 10.23 -0.07 3.08
N SER A 42 9.77 -0.02 1.86
CA SER A 42 8.34 -0.06 1.55
C SER A 42 8.00 -1.34 0.80
N CYS A 43 6.95 -2.02 1.24
CA CYS A 43 6.53 -3.29 0.68
C CYS A 43 5.33 -3.18 -0.23
N ALA A 44 4.42 -2.28 0.05
CA ALA A 44 3.16 -2.19 -0.67
C ALA A 44 2.70 -0.76 -0.82
N LEU A 45 2.23 -0.47 -2.01
CA LEU A 45 1.59 0.79 -2.34
C LEU A 45 0.16 0.51 -2.78
N THR A 46 -0.77 1.23 -2.22
CA THR A 46 -2.13 1.23 -2.72
C THR A 46 -2.60 2.63 -3.03
N VAL A 47 -3.28 2.77 -4.13
CA VAL A 47 -4.00 3.99 -4.50
C VAL A 47 -5.46 3.83 -4.16
N THR A 48 -6.08 4.93 -3.86
CA THR A 48 -7.51 5.03 -3.65
C THR A 48 -8.34 4.55 -4.84
N VAL A 49 -9.63 4.51 -4.61
CA VAL A 49 -10.68 4.17 -5.59
C VAL A 49 -10.36 4.74 -6.97
N PRO A 50 -10.52 3.95 -8.03
CA PRO A 50 -10.33 4.42 -9.40
C PRO A 50 -11.07 5.73 -9.69
N GLY A 51 -10.34 6.74 -10.17
CA GLY A 51 -10.88 8.07 -10.46
C GLY A 51 -10.63 9.12 -9.37
N GLN A 52 -10.08 8.74 -8.22
CA GLN A 52 -9.60 9.67 -7.20
C GLN A 52 -8.06 9.67 -7.19
N SER A 53 -7.48 10.84 -7.18
CA SER A 53 -6.03 11.01 -7.16
C SER A 53 -5.43 10.88 -5.76
N GLU A 54 -6.25 10.90 -4.72
CA GLU A 54 -5.81 10.96 -3.32
C GLU A 54 -6.80 10.26 -2.36
N PRO A 55 -6.33 9.80 -1.21
CA PRO A 55 -4.93 9.63 -0.78
C PRO A 55 -4.27 8.36 -1.33
N VAL A 56 -2.95 8.32 -1.26
CA VAL A 56 -2.13 7.12 -1.50
C VAL A 56 -1.69 6.57 -0.15
N TYR A 57 -1.71 5.25 0.00
CA TYR A 57 -1.26 4.60 1.21
C TYR A 57 -0.05 3.71 0.94
N ILE A 58 0.99 3.85 1.74
CA ILE A 58 2.22 3.08 1.61
C ILE A 58 2.52 2.36 2.92
N VAL A 59 2.79 1.08 2.82
CA VAL A 59 3.28 0.28 3.93
C VAL A 59 4.78 0.49 4.08
N ASN A 60 5.20 0.97 5.25
CA ASN A 60 6.59 1.05 5.64
C ASN A 60 6.96 -0.17 6.50
N GLU A 61 7.64 -1.13 5.89
CA GLU A 61 8.04 -2.39 6.55
C GLU A 61 8.97 -2.16 7.75
N MET A 62 9.86 -1.17 7.67
CA MET A 62 10.83 -0.94 8.73
C MET A 62 10.17 -0.45 10.02
N ASN A 63 9.25 0.49 9.88
CA ASN A 63 8.55 1.07 11.01
C ASN A 63 7.26 0.32 11.35
N LYS A 64 6.88 -0.65 10.50
CA LYS A 64 5.61 -1.39 10.60
C LYS A 64 4.40 -0.47 10.68
N THR A 65 4.38 0.55 9.86
CA THR A 65 3.30 1.52 9.79
C THR A 65 2.76 1.64 8.37
N THR A 66 1.52 2.11 8.26
CA THR A 66 0.97 2.54 6.97
C THR A 66 0.85 4.05 6.97
N VAL A 67 1.48 4.68 6.01
CA VAL A 67 1.57 6.13 5.85
C VAL A 67 0.59 6.58 4.77
N GLN A 68 -0.09 7.67 5.03
CA GLN A 68 -0.92 8.37 4.06
C GLN A 68 -0.12 9.47 3.38
N LEU A 69 -0.23 9.53 2.06
CA LEU A 69 0.43 10.53 1.24
C LEU A 69 -0.57 11.19 0.30
N SER A 70 -0.31 12.44 -0.03
CA SER A 70 -0.96 13.14 -1.14
C SER A 70 -0.05 13.15 -2.37
N VAL A 71 -0.68 13.25 -3.53
CA VAL A 71 0.02 13.34 -4.83
C VAL A 71 -0.13 14.77 -5.34
N GLY A 72 0.99 15.48 -5.45
CA GLY A 72 1.02 16.82 -6.04
C GLY A 72 0.71 16.80 -7.54
N GLY A 73 0.36 17.95 -8.09
CA GLY A 73 0.12 18.11 -9.52
C GLY A 73 1.33 17.78 -10.40
N ASP A 74 2.53 17.82 -9.83
CA ASP A 74 3.79 17.40 -10.44
C ASP A 74 4.10 15.91 -10.25
N GLY A 75 3.21 15.15 -9.60
CA GLY A 75 3.35 13.72 -9.31
C GLY A 75 4.17 13.40 -8.06
N ARG A 76 4.66 14.40 -7.34
CA ARG A 76 5.43 14.18 -6.12
C ARG A 76 4.53 13.79 -4.95
N LEU A 77 5.08 12.94 -4.08
CA LEU A 77 4.41 12.49 -2.88
C LEU A 77 4.73 13.43 -1.70
N THR A 78 3.71 13.73 -0.91
CA THR A 78 3.85 14.49 0.33
C THR A 78 3.17 13.72 1.46
N GLU A 79 3.91 13.45 2.54
CA GLU A 79 3.38 12.75 3.70
C GLU A 79 2.31 13.57 4.40
N GLN A 80 1.19 12.91 4.70
CA GLN A 80 0.10 13.46 5.49
C GLN A 80 0.10 12.92 6.93
N GLY A 81 0.74 11.79 7.15
CA GLY A 81 0.89 11.16 8.46
C GLY A 81 0.65 9.66 8.45
N ILE A 82 0.75 9.06 9.62
CA ILE A 82 0.49 7.63 9.83
C ILE A 82 -1.02 7.45 9.96
N ILE A 83 -1.60 6.65 9.05
CA ILE A 83 -3.02 6.27 9.11
C ILE A 83 -3.25 5.05 10.00
N CYS A 84 -2.25 4.17 10.10
CA CYS A 84 -2.34 2.90 10.80
C CYS A 84 -0.97 2.54 11.42
N PRO A 85 -0.90 2.22 12.74
CA PRO A 85 0.35 1.81 13.39
C PRO A 85 0.70 0.34 13.11
N TYR A 86 0.23 -0.18 11.98
CA TYR A 86 0.51 -1.52 11.47
C TYR A 86 0.85 -1.45 9.99
N GLY A 87 1.59 -2.42 9.50
CA GLY A 87 1.86 -2.55 8.09
C GLY A 87 3.14 -3.32 7.80
N GLN A 88 3.00 -4.51 7.22
CA GLN A 88 4.13 -5.35 6.90
C GLN A 88 4.15 -5.82 5.44
N TYR A 89 2.99 -6.14 4.85
CA TYR A 89 2.96 -6.78 3.53
C TYR A 89 2.11 -6.04 2.50
N SER A 90 0.84 -5.81 2.78
CA SER A 90 -0.10 -5.31 1.80
C SER A 90 -1.12 -4.39 2.41
N ASN A 91 -1.61 -3.47 1.63
CA ASN A 91 -2.80 -2.70 1.96
C ASN A 91 -3.74 -2.62 0.74
N VAL A 92 -4.99 -2.34 0.98
CA VAL A 92 -5.99 -2.06 -0.05
C VAL A 92 -7.09 -1.16 0.51
N THR A 93 -7.71 -0.35 -0.34
CA THR A 93 -8.75 0.59 0.07
C THR A 93 -10.08 0.23 -0.56
N ASP A 94 -11.16 0.23 0.22
CA ASP A 94 -12.52 0.03 -0.29
C ASP A 94 -13.13 1.34 -0.82
N ALA A 95 -14.34 1.24 -1.38
CA ALA A 95 -15.03 2.38 -1.97
C ALA A 95 -15.50 3.44 -0.94
N ASP A 96 -15.53 3.10 0.35
CA ASP A 96 -15.87 4.04 1.43
C ASP A 96 -14.62 4.75 1.98
N GLY A 97 -13.44 4.34 1.48
CA GLY A 97 -12.15 4.86 1.91
C GLY A 97 -11.57 4.15 3.14
N ASN A 98 -12.12 2.99 3.52
CA ASN A 98 -11.50 2.19 4.55
C ASN A 98 -10.24 1.51 4.03
N VAL A 99 -9.19 1.52 4.83
CA VAL A 99 -7.89 0.95 4.52
C VAL A 99 -7.74 -0.38 5.25
N TYR A 100 -7.55 -1.44 4.49
CA TYR A 100 -7.27 -2.79 4.98
C TYR A 100 -5.77 -3.02 4.93
N VAL A 101 -5.18 -3.38 6.04
CA VAL A 101 -3.73 -3.53 6.19
C VAL A 101 -3.39 -4.93 6.68
N ALA A 102 -2.51 -5.62 5.96
CA ALA A 102 -2.04 -6.96 6.33
C ALA A 102 -0.78 -6.87 7.22
N ASP A 103 -0.90 -7.28 8.48
CA ASP A 103 0.20 -7.38 9.43
C ASP A 103 -0.10 -8.42 10.52
N GLY A 104 0.17 -9.70 10.22
CA GLY A 104 -0.20 -10.82 11.09
C GLY A 104 -1.68 -11.17 11.02
N GLU A 105 -2.56 -10.21 11.14
CA GLU A 105 -3.99 -10.22 10.86
C GLU A 105 -4.34 -9.10 9.87
N ILE A 106 -5.61 -8.84 9.63
CA ILE A 106 -6.02 -7.73 8.75
C ILE A 106 -6.68 -6.66 9.61
N PHE A 107 -6.04 -5.51 9.67
CA PHE A 107 -6.55 -4.33 10.36
C PHE A 107 -7.36 -3.46 9.39
N VAL A 108 -8.48 -2.93 9.85
CA VAL A 108 -9.34 -2.06 9.04
C VAL A 108 -9.47 -0.71 9.71
N TYR A 109 -8.99 0.31 9.04
CA TYR A 109 -9.04 1.71 9.47
C TYR A 109 -9.91 2.52 8.54
N ASP A 110 -10.63 3.51 9.06
CA ASP A 110 -11.29 4.47 8.20
C ASP A 110 -10.29 5.53 7.66
N LYS A 111 -10.76 6.34 6.74
CA LYS A 111 -9.96 7.41 6.12
C LYS A 111 -9.43 8.48 7.10
N TYR A 112 -9.87 8.45 8.35
CA TYR A 112 -9.43 9.36 9.41
C TYR A 112 -8.44 8.70 10.38
N GLY A 113 -8.06 7.44 10.15
CA GLY A 113 -7.13 6.71 10.99
C GLY A 113 -7.77 6.10 12.25
N LYS A 114 -9.10 5.93 12.26
CA LYS A 114 -9.77 5.24 13.35
C LYS A 114 -9.94 3.76 13.02
N GLU A 115 -9.45 2.88 13.89
CA GLU A 115 -9.66 1.45 13.78
C GLU A 115 -11.15 1.12 13.82
N GLN A 116 -11.64 0.40 12.82
CA GLN A 116 -13.02 -0.03 12.68
C GLN A 116 -13.21 -1.47 13.12
N ARG A 117 -12.32 -2.34 12.70
CA ARG A 117 -12.37 -3.77 13.02
C ARG A 117 -11.06 -4.47 12.69
N ARG A 118 -10.94 -5.72 13.14
CA ARG A 118 -9.89 -6.66 12.73
C ARG A 118 -10.52 -7.91 12.14
N ILE A 119 -9.87 -8.46 11.13
CA ILE A 119 -10.26 -9.71 10.48
C ILE A 119 -9.15 -10.71 10.72
N GLN A 120 -9.47 -11.73 11.50
CA GLN A 120 -8.55 -12.83 11.79
C GLN A 120 -8.78 -13.95 10.80
N ILE A 121 -7.71 -14.50 10.29
CA ILE A 121 -7.67 -15.72 9.47
C ILE A 121 -6.61 -16.66 10.05
N GLU A 122 -6.70 -17.94 9.73
CA GLU A 122 -5.80 -18.94 10.31
C GLU A 122 -4.33 -18.73 9.95
N GLU A 123 -4.08 -18.24 8.74
CA GLU A 123 -2.75 -18.00 8.23
C GLU A 123 -2.45 -16.51 8.09
N ARG A 124 -1.15 -16.19 8.10
CA ARG A 124 -0.70 -14.81 7.95
C ARG A 124 -1.05 -14.25 6.57
N PRO A 125 -1.79 -13.13 6.48
CA PRO A 125 -2.10 -12.50 5.21
C PRO A 125 -0.83 -11.89 4.58
N ILE A 126 -0.66 -12.12 3.27
CA ILE A 126 0.47 -11.59 2.50
C ILE A 126 0.01 -10.54 1.49
N SER A 127 -1.08 -10.82 0.76
CA SER A 127 -1.59 -9.88 -0.21
C SER A 127 -3.11 -9.73 -0.08
N LEU A 128 -3.57 -8.52 -0.28
CA LEU A 128 -4.97 -8.12 -0.22
C LEU A 128 -5.43 -7.55 -1.55
N ALA A 129 -6.65 -7.87 -1.95
CA ALA A 129 -7.30 -7.24 -3.09
C ALA A 129 -8.81 -7.13 -2.85
N ILE A 130 -9.41 -6.00 -3.21
CA ILE A 130 -10.87 -5.86 -3.21
C ILE A 130 -11.40 -6.16 -4.58
N GLY A 131 -12.42 -7.02 -4.64
CA GLY A 131 -13.04 -7.46 -5.87
C GLY A 131 -14.48 -7.91 -5.64
N GLY A 132 -14.95 -8.77 -6.54
CA GLY A 132 -16.36 -9.13 -6.64
C GLY A 132 -17.13 -8.13 -7.52
N ARG A 133 -18.33 -8.54 -7.96
CA ARG A 133 -19.14 -7.73 -8.88
C ARG A 133 -19.54 -6.38 -8.27
N GLN A 134 -19.73 -6.35 -6.96
CA GLN A 134 -20.12 -5.14 -6.21
C GLN A 134 -18.95 -4.55 -5.41
N LYS A 135 -17.71 -5.07 -5.61
CA LYS A 135 -16.53 -4.73 -4.81
C LYS A 135 -16.76 -4.89 -3.30
N ASP A 136 -17.46 -5.95 -2.95
CA ASP A 136 -17.89 -6.30 -1.59
C ASP A 136 -17.11 -7.50 -1.03
N MET A 137 -16.12 -7.97 -1.76
CA MET A 137 -15.26 -9.09 -1.38
C MET A 137 -13.81 -8.64 -1.16
N LEU A 138 -13.25 -9.04 -0.04
CA LEU A 138 -11.81 -8.97 0.20
C LEU A 138 -11.21 -10.34 -0.13
N PHE A 139 -10.31 -10.36 -1.07
CA PHE A 139 -9.50 -11.52 -1.40
C PHE A 139 -8.16 -11.43 -0.68
N VAL A 140 -7.76 -12.53 -0.07
CA VAL A 140 -6.54 -12.60 0.73
C VAL A 140 -5.73 -13.80 0.29
N THR A 141 -4.46 -13.59 -0.03
CA THR A 141 -3.50 -14.68 -0.20
C THR A 141 -2.58 -14.78 1.00
N THR A 142 -2.25 -16.00 1.34
CA THR A 142 -1.30 -16.36 2.38
C THR A 142 -0.17 -17.20 1.78
N SER A 143 0.65 -17.85 2.58
CA SER A 143 1.70 -18.73 2.08
C SER A 143 1.15 -19.99 1.37
N SER A 144 -0.03 -20.48 1.76
CA SER A 144 -0.58 -21.75 1.26
C SER A 144 -2.08 -21.69 0.93
N SER A 145 -2.77 -20.61 1.27
CA SER A 145 -4.23 -20.52 1.14
C SER A 145 -4.69 -19.25 0.42
N PHE A 146 -5.92 -19.31 -0.06
CA PHE A 146 -6.63 -18.17 -0.64
C PHE A 146 -8.00 -18.05 0.02
N TYR A 147 -8.32 -16.88 0.52
CA TYR A 147 -9.59 -16.59 1.19
C TYR A 147 -10.40 -15.55 0.42
N GLY A 148 -11.71 -15.75 0.38
CA GLY A 148 -12.67 -14.74 -0.04
C GLY A 148 -13.55 -14.36 1.15
N ILE A 149 -13.50 -13.11 1.58
CA ILE A 149 -14.18 -12.61 2.76
C ILE A 149 -15.18 -11.53 2.32
N LYS A 150 -16.44 -11.70 2.68
CA LYS A 150 -17.45 -10.68 2.43
C LYS A 150 -17.24 -9.51 3.39
N ILE A 151 -17.11 -8.28 2.86
CA ILE A 151 -16.79 -7.08 3.65
C ILE A 151 -17.96 -6.10 3.77
N ARG A 152 -19.01 -6.32 2.99
CA ARG A 152 -20.28 -5.56 3.01
C ARG A 152 -21.50 -6.47 2.98
#